data_4abddb5042e3f916f8f16723a1a1a34d
#
_entry.id   4abddb5042e3f916f8f16723a1a1a34d
#
_cell.length_a   1.000
_cell.length_b   1.000
_cell.length_c   1.000
_cell.angle_alpha   90.00
_cell.angle_beta   90.00
_cell.angle_gamma   90.00
#
_symmetry.space_group_name_H-M   'P 1'
#
loop_
_entity.id
_entity.type
_entity.pdbx_description
1 polymer ?
#
loop_
_entity_poly.entity_id
_entity_poly.type
_entity_poly.pdbx_seq_one_letter_code
_entity_poly.pdbx_strand_id
1 'polypeptide(L)'
;MDGVKLVASTRIPNLFYVNWWLMNHCSWACSYCNEIIRKGNIDLPYLNDCKRFIDDVTLFASGQNKRVRIEFTGGEVTEWTDFLELLTYARSQGCETQFRTNGNVGLDQWSQYLSVVNDLQLEYHP
;
A
#
# COMPACT_ATOMS: atom_id res chain seq x y z
N MET A 1 8.11 -22.03 -6.19
CA MET A 1 8.96 -20.85 -6.42
C MET A 1 10.15 -20.96 -5.49
N ASP A 2 11.28 -21.30 -6.04
CA ASP A 2 12.52 -21.39 -5.30
C ASP A 2 12.92 -19.97 -4.86
N GLY A 3 13.13 -19.77 -3.58
CA GLY A 3 13.56 -18.49 -3.03
C GLY A 3 12.48 -17.64 -2.36
N VAL A 4 11.21 -18.01 -2.42
CA VAL A 4 10.17 -17.36 -1.62
C VAL A 4 10.01 -18.12 -0.32
N LYS A 5 10.62 -17.63 0.75
CA LYS A 5 10.30 -18.10 2.09
C LYS A 5 8.94 -17.52 2.49
N LEU A 6 7.95 -18.38 2.59
CA LEU A 6 6.75 -18.01 3.29
C LEU A 6 7.12 -17.84 4.77
N VAL A 7 7.30 -16.60 5.20
CA VAL A 7 7.35 -16.32 6.64
C VAL A 7 5.92 -16.42 7.11
N ALA A 8 5.53 -17.60 7.57
CA ALA A 8 4.21 -17.80 8.13
C ALA A 8 4.07 -16.88 9.34
N SER A 9 3.26 -15.84 9.20
CA SER A 9 2.77 -15.12 10.35
C SER A 9 1.85 -16.07 11.11
N THR A 10 2.30 -16.54 12.27
CA THR A 10 1.50 -17.38 13.16
C THR A 10 0.28 -16.63 13.73
N ARG A 11 0.19 -15.31 13.50
CA ARG A 11 -0.86 -14.47 14.06
C ARG A 11 -2.16 -14.52 13.28
N ILE A 12 -2.10 -14.65 11.95
CA ILE A 12 -3.31 -14.72 11.09
C ILE A 12 -3.02 -15.73 9.98
N PRO A 13 -3.32 -17.03 10.20
CA PRO A 13 -2.87 -18.11 9.29
C PRO A 13 -3.51 -18.05 7.91
N ASN A 14 -4.65 -17.37 7.74
CA ASN A 14 -5.39 -17.32 6.47
C ASN A 14 -5.17 -16.03 5.69
N LEU A 15 -4.10 -15.30 6.00
CA LEU A 15 -3.83 -14.00 5.42
C LEU A 15 -2.52 -14.02 4.63
N PHE A 16 -2.59 -13.59 3.39
CA PHE A 16 -1.43 -13.37 2.53
C PHE A 16 -1.07 -11.89 2.57
N TYR A 17 0.08 -11.58 3.15
CA TYR A 17 0.56 -10.21 3.29
C TYR A 17 1.36 -9.77 2.07
N VAL A 18 1.02 -8.60 1.54
CA VAL A 18 1.79 -7.91 0.52
C VAL A 18 2.26 -6.57 1.10
N ASN A 19 3.57 -6.39 1.17
CA ASN A 19 4.17 -5.10 1.49
C ASN A 19 4.60 -4.47 0.18
N TRP A 20 3.93 -3.39 -0.22
CA TRP A 20 4.06 -2.82 -1.55
C TRP A 20 4.66 -1.42 -1.51
N TRP A 21 5.87 -1.31 -1.98
CA TRP A 21 6.54 -0.02 -2.17
C TRP A 21 6.15 0.54 -3.53
N LEU A 22 5.17 1.45 -3.51
CA LEU A 22 4.62 2.02 -4.73
C LEU A 22 5.53 3.06 -5.37
N MET A 23 6.23 3.85 -4.56
CA MET A 23 6.87 5.08 -5.01
C MET A 23 7.91 5.55 -3.98
N ASN A 24 8.70 6.54 -4.37
CA ASN A 24 9.64 7.21 -3.46
C ASN A 24 9.53 8.74 -3.50
N HIS A 25 8.33 9.27 -3.76
CA HIS A 25 8.06 10.70 -3.76
C HIS A 25 7.53 11.13 -2.40
N CYS A 26 8.12 12.18 -1.83
CA CYS A 26 7.64 12.78 -0.60
C CYS A 26 8.01 14.26 -0.58
N SER A 27 7.02 15.16 -0.58
CA SER A 27 7.24 16.61 -0.60
C SER A 27 7.90 17.13 0.68
N TRP A 28 7.75 16.43 1.81
CA TRP A 28 8.37 16.85 3.07
C TRP A 28 9.89 16.63 3.09
N ALA A 29 10.40 15.62 2.37
CA ALA A 29 11.83 15.35 2.22
C ALA A 29 12.62 15.45 3.53
N CYS A 30 12.10 14.87 4.61
CA CYS A 30 12.69 14.96 5.94
C CYS A 30 14.13 14.46 5.94
N SER A 31 15.03 15.21 6.57
CA SER A 31 16.47 14.91 6.56
C SER A 31 16.81 13.58 7.24
N TYR A 32 15.98 13.13 8.17
CA TYR A 32 16.14 11.85 8.89
C TYR A 32 15.53 10.65 8.15
N CYS A 33 14.79 10.89 7.08
CA CYS A 33 14.26 9.81 6.25
C CYS A 33 15.35 9.28 5.31
N ASN A 34 15.34 7.97 5.07
CA ASN A 34 16.23 7.38 4.09
C ASN A 34 15.98 8.00 2.71
N GLU A 35 17.05 8.37 2.00
CA GLU A 35 16.96 8.97 0.66
C GLU A 35 16.15 8.12 -0.31
N ILE A 36 16.24 6.80 -0.22
CA ILE A 36 15.54 5.88 -1.11
C ILE A 36 14.02 6.11 -1.10
N ILE A 37 13.46 6.44 0.07
CA ILE A 37 12.02 6.62 0.22
C ILE A 37 11.53 8.05 -0.06
N ARG A 38 12.44 9.00 -0.27
CA ARG A 38 12.10 10.41 -0.50
C ARG A 38 12.72 11.02 -1.75
N LYS A 39 13.57 10.31 -2.45
CA LYS A 39 14.38 10.83 -3.55
C LYS A 39 13.54 11.25 -4.77
N GLY A 40 12.40 10.63 -5.00
CA GLY A 40 11.50 10.98 -6.09
C GLY A 40 12.02 10.62 -7.49
N ASN A 41 13.00 9.74 -7.59
CA ASN A 41 13.65 9.38 -8.86
C ASN A 41 13.11 8.08 -9.47
N ILE A 42 12.15 7.43 -8.82
CA ILE A 42 11.44 6.28 -9.36
C ILE A 42 10.15 6.79 -9.98
N ASP A 43 9.88 6.40 -11.23
CA ASP A 43 8.64 6.79 -11.91
C ASP A 43 7.43 6.29 -11.13
N LEU A 44 6.38 7.12 -11.09
CA LEU A 44 5.10 6.71 -10.52
C LEU A 44 4.54 5.52 -11.32
N PRO A 45 3.94 4.53 -10.64
CA PRO A 45 3.41 3.37 -11.34
C PRO A 45 2.19 3.72 -12.18
N TYR A 46 1.91 2.89 -13.19
CA TYR A 46 0.68 3.00 -13.96
C TYR A 46 -0.45 2.31 -13.20
N LEU A 47 -1.55 3.00 -13.02
CA LEU A 47 -2.70 2.51 -12.27
C LEU A 47 -3.20 1.15 -12.78
N ASN A 48 -3.32 0.99 -14.09
CA ASN A 48 -3.81 -0.27 -14.67
C ASN A 48 -2.87 -1.46 -14.40
N ASP A 49 -1.57 -1.22 -14.38
CA ASP A 49 -0.61 -2.26 -14.02
C ASP A 49 -0.73 -2.65 -12.55
N CYS A 50 -0.97 -1.67 -11.69
CA CYS A 50 -1.22 -1.91 -10.28
C CYS A 50 -2.50 -2.73 -10.06
N LYS A 51 -3.57 -2.41 -10.78
CA LYS A 51 -4.82 -3.18 -10.72
C LYS A 51 -4.61 -4.62 -11.16
N ARG A 52 -3.86 -4.85 -12.24
CA ARG A 52 -3.52 -6.20 -12.68
C ARG A 52 -2.74 -6.98 -11.63
N PHE A 53 -1.80 -6.32 -10.97
CA PHE A 53 -1.05 -6.95 -9.87
C PHE A 53 -1.99 -7.39 -8.75
N ILE A 54 -2.96 -6.55 -8.38
CA ILE A 54 -3.96 -6.89 -7.37
C ILE A 54 -4.77 -8.11 -7.82
N ASP A 55 -5.20 -8.15 -9.07
CA ASP A 55 -5.94 -9.30 -9.61
C ASP A 55 -5.12 -10.58 -9.53
N ASP A 56 -3.86 -10.53 -9.92
CA ASP A 56 -2.97 -11.69 -9.91
C ASP A 56 -2.72 -12.20 -8.48
N VAL A 57 -2.47 -11.29 -7.56
CA VAL A 57 -2.23 -11.65 -6.14
C VAL A 57 -3.48 -12.23 -5.50
N THR A 58 -4.64 -11.65 -5.75
CA THR A 58 -5.91 -12.15 -5.20
C THR A 58 -6.25 -13.53 -5.75
N LEU A 59 -6.02 -13.76 -7.03
CA LEU A 59 -6.21 -15.06 -7.65
C LEU A 59 -5.26 -16.11 -7.03
N PHE A 60 -4.00 -15.78 -6.89
CA PHE A 60 -3.01 -16.67 -6.27
C PHE A 60 -3.39 -17.02 -4.83
N ALA A 61 -3.72 -16.01 -4.03
CA ALA A 61 -4.10 -16.21 -2.63
C ALA A 61 -5.38 -17.04 -2.48
N SER A 62 -6.35 -16.82 -3.35
CA SER A 62 -7.59 -17.60 -3.38
C SER A 62 -7.31 -19.09 -3.62
N GLY A 63 -6.38 -19.43 -4.51
CA GLY A 63 -5.94 -20.81 -4.73
C GLY A 63 -5.28 -21.44 -3.50
N GLN A 64 -4.82 -20.65 -2.54
CA GLN A 64 -4.25 -21.08 -1.26
C GLN A 64 -5.24 -20.97 -0.10
N ASN A 65 -6.50 -20.66 -0.36
CA ASN A 65 -7.54 -20.39 0.65
C ASN A 65 -7.13 -19.26 1.59
N LYS A 66 -6.49 -18.21 1.07
CA LYS A 66 -6.03 -17.05 1.84
C LYS A 66 -6.67 -15.78 1.32
N ARG A 67 -6.95 -14.84 2.25
CA ARG A 67 -7.28 -13.47 1.92
C ARG A 67 -6.01 -12.67 1.73
N VAL A 68 -6.10 -11.57 1.00
CA VAL A 68 -4.97 -10.67 0.77
C VAL A 68 -5.08 -9.46 1.67
N ARG A 69 -3.98 -9.11 2.31
CA ARG A 69 -3.80 -7.82 2.97
C ARG A 69 -2.64 -7.09 2.33
N ILE A 70 -2.88 -5.88 1.87
CA ILE A 70 -1.86 -5.05 1.22
C ILE A 70 -1.52 -3.87 2.12
N GLU A 71 -0.25 -3.74 2.45
CA GLU A 71 0.31 -2.54 3.07
C GLU A 71 0.99 -1.72 1.98
N PHE A 72 0.41 -0.54 1.69
CA PHE A 72 0.97 0.40 0.73
C PHE A 72 1.95 1.32 1.44
N THR A 73 3.15 1.39 0.92
CA THR A 73 4.23 2.18 1.50
C THR A 73 5.08 2.80 0.39
N GLY A 74 6.12 3.50 0.75
CA GLY A 74 6.99 4.24 -0.14
C GLY A 74 7.29 5.60 0.47
N GLY A 75 7.43 6.65 -0.35
CA GLY A 75 7.54 8.02 0.13
C GLY A 75 6.25 8.46 0.85
N GLU A 76 5.50 9.35 0.26
CA GLU A 76 4.16 9.69 0.75
C GLU A 76 3.13 9.26 -0.29
N VAL A 77 2.50 8.11 -0.09
CA VAL A 77 1.61 7.49 -1.08
C VAL A 77 0.38 8.36 -1.40
N THR A 78 -0.06 9.19 -0.45
CA THR A 78 -1.20 10.09 -0.66
C THR A 78 -0.89 11.22 -1.66
N GLU A 79 0.37 11.44 -2.01
CA GLU A 79 0.76 12.41 -3.04
C GLU A 79 0.54 11.87 -4.46
N TRP A 80 0.34 10.56 -4.62
CA TRP A 80 0.00 9.99 -5.91
C TRP A 80 -1.51 10.14 -6.16
N THR A 81 -1.87 10.84 -7.22
CA THR A 81 -3.28 11.18 -7.50
C THR A 81 -4.18 9.96 -7.71
N ASP A 82 -3.62 8.84 -8.17
CA ASP A 82 -4.37 7.60 -8.41
C ASP A 82 -4.46 6.68 -7.19
N PHE A 83 -3.87 7.10 -6.06
CA PHE A 83 -3.79 6.22 -4.89
C PHE A 83 -5.16 5.84 -4.33
N LEU A 84 -6.05 6.81 -4.22
CA LEU A 84 -7.41 6.54 -3.72
C LEU A 84 -8.15 5.53 -4.60
N GLU A 85 -8.00 5.65 -5.91
CA GLU A 85 -8.63 4.71 -6.85
C GLU A 85 -8.04 3.31 -6.70
N LEU A 86 -6.73 3.20 -6.49
CA LEU A 86 -6.09 1.91 -6.25
C LEU A 86 -6.57 1.26 -4.94
N LEU A 87 -6.67 2.03 -3.86
CA LEU A 87 -7.22 1.54 -2.59
C LEU A 87 -8.66 1.04 -2.77
N THR A 88 -9.48 1.83 -3.43
CA THR A 88 -10.87 1.49 -3.70
C THR A 88 -10.96 0.19 -4.51
N TYR A 89 -10.11 0.06 -5.51
CA TYR A 89 -10.06 -1.16 -6.32
C TYR A 89 -9.65 -2.38 -5.48
N ALA A 90 -8.61 -2.26 -4.68
CA ALA A 90 -8.17 -3.35 -3.81
C ALA A 90 -9.28 -3.81 -2.87
N ARG A 91 -9.99 -2.87 -2.26
CA ARG A 91 -11.15 -3.17 -1.41
C ARG A 91 -12.26 -3.88 -2.20
N SER A 92 -12.54 -3.44 -3.41
CA SER A 92 -13.57 -4.07 -4.26
C SER A 92 -13.22 -5.51 -4.63
N GLN A 93 -11.94 -5.85 -4.66
CA GLN A 93 -11.46 -7.21 -4.90
C GLN A 93 -11.36 -8.06 -3.63
N GLY A 94 -11.83 -7.55 -2.51
CA GLY A 94 -11.83 -8.26 -1.23
C GLY A 94 -10.54 -8.18 -0.44
N CYS A 95 -9.60 -7.34 -0.83
CA CYS A 95 -8.37 -7.13 -0.08
C CYS A 95 -8.61 -6.30 1.17
N GLU A 96 -7.93 -6.64 2.25
CA GLU A 96 -7.71 -5.71 3.36
C GLU A 96 -6.62 -4.72 2.95
N THR A 97 -6.77 -3.46 3.31
CA THR A 97 -5.85 -2.40 2.93
C THR A 97 -5.30 -1.67 4.15
N GLN A 98 -4.04 -1.30 4.06
CA GLN A 98 -3.33 -0.52 5.06
C GLN A 98 -2.34 0.38 4.36
N PHE A 99 -2.16 1.60 4.85
CA PHE A 99 -1.07 2.45 4.37
C PHE A 99 -0.50 3.32 5.48
N ARG A 100 0.71 3.83 5.22
CA ARG A 100 1.39 4.78 6.10
C ARG A 100 1.36 6.15 5.47
N THR A 101 1.15 7.17 6.28
CA THR A 101 1.12 8.56 5.81
C THR A 101 1.69 9.51 6.87
N ASN A 102 2.26 10.61 6.42
CA ASN A 102 2.67 11.71 7.29
C ASN A 102 1.49 12.61 7.71
N GLY A 103 0.30 12.35 7.18
CA GLY A 103 -0.90 13.09 7.54
C GLY A 103 -1.13 14.37 6.76
N ASN A 104 -0.29 14.69 5.79
CA ASN A 104 -0.45 15.91 4.98
C ASN A 104 -1.54 15.74 3.93
N VAL A 105 -2.77 15.56 4.39
CA VAL A 105 -3.95 15.27 3.58
C VAL A 105 -5.08 16.19 4.03
N GLY A 106 -5.82 16.75 3.08
CA GLY A 106 -6.99 17.59 3.38
C GLY A 106 -8.13 16.81 4.02
N LEU A 107 -8.99 17.49 4.76
CA LEU A 107 -10.12 16.85 5.46
C LEU A 107 -11.04 16.07 4.53
N ASP A 108 -11.31 16.59 3.33
CA ASP A 108 -12.16 15.93 2.35
C ASP A 108 -11.52 14.61 1.88
N GLN A 109 -10.21 14.62 1.70
CA GLN A 109 -9.47 13.40 1.33
C GLN A 109 -9.45 12.38 2.46
N TRP A 110 -9.34 12.83 3.71
CA TRP A 110 -9.38 11.94 4.87
C TRP A 110 -10.66 11.11 4.91
N SER A 111 -11.82 11.75 4.69
CA SER A 111 -13.09 11.01 4.66
C SER A 111 -13.09 9.91 3.60
N GLN A 112 -12.52 10.20 2.43
CA GLN A 112 -12.44 9.24 1.33
C GLN A 112 -11.52 8.08 1.65
N TYR A 113 -10.32 8.35 2.21
CA TYR A 113 -9.38 7.29 2.59
C TYR A 113 -9.92 6.40 3.70
N LEU A 114 -10.54 7.00 4.71
CA LEU A 114 -11.08 6.24 5.84
C LEU A 114 -12.21 5.30 5.44
N SER A 115 -12.91 5.59 4.35
CA SER A 115 -13.96 4.71 3.85
C SER A 115 -13.44 3.45 3.14
N VAL A 116 -12.17 3.44 2.72
CA VAL A 116 -11.59 2.35 1.92
C VAL A 116 -10.31 1.75 2.51
N VAL A 117 -9.99 2.09 3.74
CA VAL A 117 -8.81 1.55 4.44
C VAL A 117 -9.26 0.75 5.66
N ASN A 118 -8.59 -0.37 5.92
CA ASN A 118 -8.81 -1.17 7.14
C ASN A 118 -7.97 -0.65 8.30
N ASP A 119 -6.70 -0.34 8.02
CA ASP A 119 -5.78 0.18 9.01
C ASP A 119 -4.96 1.33 8.42
N LEU A 120 -4.69 2.30 9.25
CA LEU A 120 -3.90 3.48 8.90
C LEU A 120 -2.80 3.66 9.93
N GLN A 121 -1.57 3.81 9.47
CA GLN A 121 -0.47 4.22 10.31
C GLN A 121 -0.12 5.68 10.02
N LEU A 122 -0.38 6.53 11.01
CA LEU A 122 0.01 7.93 10.95
C LEU A 122 1.39 8.08 11.56
N GLU A 123 2.32 8.65 10.81
CA GLU A 123 3.68 8.86 11.27
C GLU A 123 3.88 10.34 11.63
N TYR A 124 4.39 10.56 12.84
CA TYR A 124 4.74 11.89 13.28
C TYR A 124 6.14 12.27 12.80
N HIS A 125 6.23 13.40 12.11
CA HIS A 125 7.48 13.95 11.63
C HIS A 125 7.72 15.32 12.32
N PRO A 126 8.54 15.34 13.36
CA PRO A 126 8.84 16.58 14.08
C PRO A 126 9.61 17.62 13.25
#